data_0e22ae80a823913c8bfad158b2872309
#
_entry.id   0e22ae80a823913c8bfad158b2872309
#
_cell.length_a   1.000
_cell.length_b   1.000
_cell.length_c   1.000
_cell.angle_alpha   90.00
_cell.angle_beta   90.00
_cell.angle_gamma   90.00
#
_symmetry.space_group_name_H-M   'P 1'
#
loop_
_entity.id
_entity.type
_entity.pdbx_description
1 polymer ?
#
loop_
_entity_poly.entity_id
_entity_poly.type
_entity_poly.pdbx_seq_one_letter_code
_entity_poly.pdbx_strand_id
1 'polypeptide(L)'
;MGTITKKLFILFLFLNGISANSQDKEDYFYINNEGNEIKLDPLEIEDYIYKRISVYENNGYPFSEAKLDNINRNKADLVINKGEKYTIDSLVIYGDTKLTEKQLFQLIKIRKGDIYNQKKLNDIDKKLSEIQYLKQTKKYEFVFYKNTTDIYFYLEKVPDNFIDGLIGFNSEEEKIKLNGYVNLKLVNLLNKGEKFQFNWKTEQEKFRKLENTTTIPSLFNSQLGSEFYLDIYRKYNEFTNTEKEISVFHLSRKNLRYKMSYQMKNSISENAEIGNSKIRNIGAGIGFKTQEIKIDCNGFIGKRHTNTTSDYLNLKLITNYLFRFSESLQSNLSTENNYLFNNNLQENEMIFFGGTNSMKGFLEDQFTATKLHILGIDLNYKLDQNMNTSIFYQKCFY
;
A
#
# COMPACT_ATOMS: atom_id res chain seq x y z
N MET A 1 28.20 -3.49 -17.64
CA MET A 1 28.53 -4.66 -18.46
C MET A 1 28.67 -5.85 -17.54
N GLY A 2 27.88 -6.88 -17.70
CA GLY A 2 27.94 -8.11 -16.93
C GLY A 2 26.69 -8.40 -16.13
N THR A 3 25.65 -8.85 -16.80
CA THR A 3 24.63 -9.71 -16.20
C THR A 3 25.39 -10.86 -15.55
N ILE A 4 25.35 -10.95 -14.23
CA ILE A 4 25.79 -12.14 -13.51
C ILE A 4 24.77 -13.23 -13.89
N THR A 5 24.98 -13.85 -15.04
CA THR A 5 24.41 -15.15 -15.35
C THR A 5 25.02 -16.08 -14.30
N LYS A 6 24.20 -16.49 -13.34
CA LYS A 6 24.55 -17.57 -12.41
C LYS A 6 24.98 -18.75 -13.27
N LYS A 7 26.25 -18.93 -13.48
CA LYS A 7 26.78 -20.17 -14.02
C LYS A 7 26.68 -21.19 -12.88
N LEU A 8 25.49 -21.78 -12.78
CA LEU A 8 25.37 -23.05 -12.12
C LEU A 8 26.12 -24.02 -13.03
N PHE A 9 27.39 -24.28 -12.72
CA PHE A 9 28.16 -25.31 -13.35
C PHE A 9 27.69 -26.64 -12.74
N ILE A 10 26.47 -27.07 -13.12
CA ILE A 10 26.01 -28.42 -12.87
C ILE A 10 26.64 -29.23 -13.99
N LEU A 11 27.63 -30.01 -13.59
CA LEU A 11 28.21 -31.06 -14.44
C LEU A 11 27.11 -32.05 -14.80
N PHE A 12 26.51 -31.86 -15.98
CA PHE A 12 25.64 -32.84 -16.60
C PHE A 12 26.50 -34.03 -17.02
N LEU A 13 26.79 -34.93 -16.08
CA LEU A 13 27.43 -36.20 -16.37
C LEU A 13 26.53 -37.34 -15.88
N PHE A 14 26.08 -38.08 -16.84
CA PHE A 14 25.50 -39.42 -16.74
C PHE A 14 24.03 -39.58 -16.36
N LEU A 15 23.17 -39.33 -17.35
CA LEU A 15 21.95 -40.10 -17.51
C LEU A 15 21.88 -40.67 -18.95
N ASN A 16 22.92 -41.38 -19.37
CA ASN A 16 22.85 -42.28 -20.52
C ASN A 16 23.44 -43.62 -20.13
N GLY A 17 22.60 -44.55 -19.74
CA GLY A 17 23.01 -45.95 -19.56
C GLY A 17 22.39 -46.65 -18.36
N ILE A 18 21.09 -46.59 -18.20
CA ILE A 18 20.39 -47.62 -17.41
C ILE A 18 19.23 -48.11 -18.28
N SER A 19 19.45 -49.28 -18.85
CA SER A 19 18.43 -50.10 -19.51
C SER A 19 17.32 -50.39 -18.50
N ALA A 20 16.09 -50.22 -18.95
CA ALA A 20 14.89 -50.59 -18.24
C ALA A 20 14.92 -52.07 -17.86
N ASN A 21 15.02 -52.33 -16.55
CA ASN A 21 14.48 -53.54 -15.96
C ASN A 21 13.65 -53.12 -14.76
N SER A 22 12.37 -53.34 -14.91
CA SER A 22 11.32 -53.05 -13.94
C SER A 22 11.51 -53.80 -12.63
N GLN A 23 11.85 -53.09 -11.59
CA GLN A 23 11.43 -53.34 -10.21
C GLN A 23 11.52 -52.01 -9.47
N ASP A 24 10.42 -51.55 -8.87
CA ASP A 24 10.30 -50.33 -8.08
C ASP A 24 11.33 -50.31 -6.94
N LYS A 25 12.54 -49.87 -7.22
CA LYS A 25 13.47 -49.33 -6.25
C LYS A 25 13.41 -47.82 -6.40
N GLU A 26 12.78 -47.17 -5.44
CA GLU A 26 12.94 -45.72 -5.21
C GLU A 26 14.45 -45.46 -5.13
N ASP A 27 15.07 -44.95 -6.19
CA ASP A 27 16.50 -44.62 -6.21
C ASP A 27 16.68 -43.28 -5.51
N TYR A 28 16.83 -43.34 -4.19
CA TYR A 28 17.16 -42.18 -3.40
C TYR A 28 18.64 -41.84 -3.47
N PHE A 29 18.95 -40.54 -3.38
CA PHE A 29 20.31 -40.04 -3.27
C PHE A 29 20.57 -39.54 -1.86
N TYR A 30 21.74 -39.80 -1.31
CA TYR A 30 22.13 -39.43 0.04
C TYR A 30 23.17 -38.31 -0.02
N ILE A 31 22.83 -37.16 0.55
CA ILE A 31 23.75 -36.02 0.66
C ILE A 31 24.23 -35.91 2.10
N ASN A 32 25.53 -36.01 2.31
CA ASN A 32 26.16 -35.69 3.58
C ASN A 32 26.46 -34.19 3.63
N ASN A 33 25.87 -33.49 4.60
CA ASN A 33 26.09 -32.08 4.84
C ASN A 33 26.51 -31.87 6.29
N GLU A 34 27.79 -31.54 6.52
CA GLU A 34 28.37 -31.31 7.86
C GLU A 34 28.10 -32.45 8.84
N GLY A 35 28.18 -33.71 8.39
CA GLY A 35 27.98 -34.90 9.20
C GLY A 35 26.50 -35.38 9.30
N ASN A 36 25.58 -34.68 8.71
CA ASN A 36 24.16 -35.10 8.61
C ASN A 36 23.88 -35.69 7.23
N GLU A 37 23.52 -36.97 7.18
CA GLU A 37 23.10 -37.64 5.93
C GLU A 37 21.61 -37.37 5.67
N ILE A 38 21.31 -36.84 4.49
CA ILE A 38 19.95 -36.46 4.07
C ILE A 38 19.58 -37.29 2.85
N LYS A 39 18.46 -37.99 2.95
CA LYS A 39 17.87 -38.77 1.89
C LYS A 39 16.99 -37.90 0.99
N LEU A 40 17.28 -37.81 -0.31
CA LEU A 40 16.56 -36.98 -1.28
C LEU A 40 16.20 -37.77 -2.51
N ASP A 41 15.10 -37.39 -3.18
CA ASP A 41 14.86 -37.78 -4.56
C ASP A 41 15.93 -37.11 -5.44
N PRO A 42 16.49 -37.77 -6.46
CA PRO A 42 17.43 -37.15 -7.40
C PRO A 42 16.95 -35.84 -8.00
N LEU A 43 15.65 -35.70 -8.24
CA LEU A 43 15.02 -34.46 -8.75
C LEU A 43 15.00 -33.32 -7.72
N GLU A 44 15.12 -33.61 -6.43
CA GLU A 44 15.11 -32.62 -5.36
C GLU A 44 16.51 -32.13 -4.96
N ILE A 45 17.58 -32.74 -5.47
CA ILE A 45 18.97 -32.40 -5.11
C ILE A 45 19.28 -30.95 -5.44
N GLU A 46 18.93 -30.50 -6.64
CA GLU A 46 19.18 -29.13 -7.08
C GLU A 46 18.45 -28.13 -6.19
N ASP A 47 17.18 -28.38 -5.89
CA ASP A 47 16.35 -27.51 -5.04
C ASP A 47 16.87 -27.47 -3.61
N TYR A 48 17.35 -28.60 -3.07
CA TYR A 48 17.99 -28.67 -1.75
C TYR A 48 19.26 -27.82 -1.71
N ILE A 49 20.17 -27.99 -2.68
CA ILE A 49 21.41 -27.21 -2.76
C ILE A 49 21.10 -25.72 -2.89
N TYR A 50 20.15 -25.37 -3.75
CA TYR A 50 19.71 -23.98 -3.92
C TYR A 50 19.17 -23.37 -2.62
N LYS A 51 18.34 -24.11 -1.87
CA LYS A 51 17.84 -23.69 -0.58
C LYS A 51 18.98 -23.46 0.44
N ARG A 52 20.01 -24.32 0.42
CA ARG A 52 21.19 -24.16 1.30
C ARG A 52 22.00 -22.92 0.95
N ILE A 53 22.30 -22.70 -0.34
CA ILE A 53 23.02 -21.49 -0.80
C ILE A 53 22.21 -20.24 -0.45
N SER A 54 20.90 -20.25 -0.68
CA SER A 54 20.04 -19.09 -0.41
C SER A 54 20.05 -18.67 1.07
N VAL A 55 20.28 -19.60 1.99
CA VAL A 55 20.47 -19.26 3.41
C VAL A 55 21.71 -18.39 3.60
N TYR A 56 22.81 -18.71 2.95
CA TYR A 56 24.04 -17.95 3.04
C TYR A 56 23.92 -16.60 2.31
N GLU A 57 23.35 -16.57 1.09
CA GLU A 57 23.08 -15.33 0.35
C GLU A 57 22.20 -14.37 1.16
N ASN A 58 21.24 -14.90 1.92
CA ASN A 58 20.37 -14.09 2.78
C ASN A 58 21.02 -13.64 4.10
N ASN A 59 22.20 -14.15 4.42
CA ASN A 59 22.97 -13.84 5.62
C ASN A 59 24.28 -13.09 5.34
N GLY A 60 24.42 -12.55 4.14
CA GLY A 60 25.52 -11.67 3.79
C GLY A 60 26.59 -12.26 2.89
N TYR A 61 26.40 -13.44 2.34
CA TYR A 61 27.39 -14.13 1.52
C TYR A 61 26.93 -14.27 0.06
N PRO A 62 27.01 -13.20 -0.77
CA PRO A 62 26.47 -13.20 -2.14
C PRO A 62 27.21 -14.15 -3.10
N PHE A 63 28.45 -14.53 -2.75
CA PHE A 63 29.31 -15.38 -3.54
C PHE A 63 29.47 -16.77 -2.94
N SER A 64 28.49 -17.21 -2.13
CA SER A 64 28.51 -18.58 -1.62
C SER A 64 28.31 -19.57 -2.76
N GLU A 65 29.15 -20.62 -2.74
CA GLU A 65 29.17 -21.68 -3.73
C GLU A 65 28.98 -23.03 -3.04
N ALA A 66 28.31 -23.93 -3.72
CA ALA A 66 28.18 -25.31 -3.27
C ALA A 66 28.61 -26.25 -4.38
N LYS A 67 29.32 -27.29 -4.02
CA LYS A 67 29.68 -28.39 -4.91
C LYS A 67 29.41 -29.73 -4.24
N LEU A 68 29.09 -30.73 -5.04
CA LEU A 68 29.06 -32.10 -4.59
C LEU A 68 30.46 -32.70 -4.79
N ASP A 69 31.01 -33.28 -3.74
CA ASP A 69 32.32 -33.92 -3.70
C ASP A 69 32.14 -35.42 -3.34
N ASN A 70 33.17 -36.23 -3.53
CA ASN A 70 33.19 -37.63 -3.14
C ASN A 70 31.97 -38.43 -3.66
N ILE A 71 31.56 -38.13 -4.88
CA ILE A 71 30.37 -38.76 -5.49
C ILE A 71 30.62 -40.26 -5.67
N ASN A 72 29.81 -41.10 -5.02
CA ASN A 72 29.86 -42.54 -5.12
C ASN A 72 28.46 -43.12 -5.23
N ARG A 73 28.12 -43.72 -6.41
CA ARG A 73 26.79 -44.28 -6.74
C ARG A 73 25.64 -43.33 -6.37
N ASN A 74 25.08 -43.50 -5.15
CA ASN A 74 23.93 -42.72 -4.65
C ASN A 74 24.27 -41.89 -3.43
N LYS A 75 25.56 -41.54 -3.19
CA LYS A 75 26.02 -40.70 -2.10
C LYS A 75 26.97 -39.62 -2.59
N ALA A 76 26.90 -38.44 -1.96
CA ALA A 76 27.88 -37.37 -2.16
C ALA A 76 28.01 -36.51 -0.90
N ASP A 77 29.15 -35.85 -0.77
CA ASP A 77 29.37 -34.81 0.25
C ASP A 77 29.05 -33.44 -0.33
N LEU A 78 28.22 -32.67 0.37
CA LEU A 78 27.95 -31.27 0.04
C LEU A 78 28.97 -30.36 0.68
N VAL A 79 29.85 -29.79 -0.12
CA VAL A 79 30.85 -28.83 0.32
C VAL A 79 30.40 -27.42 -0.01
N ILE A 80 30.25 -26.57 1.01
CA ILE A 80 29.79 -25.18 0.86
C ILE A 80 30.96 -24.25 1.18
N ASN A 81 31.34 -23.43 0.19
CA ASN A 81 32.24 -22.30 0.37
C ASN A 81 31.39 -21.04 0.57
N LYS A 82 31.42 -20.46 1.76
CA LYS A 82 30.63 -19.28 2.09
C LYS A 82 31.11 -18.00 1.41
N GLY A 83 32.40 -17.93 1.10
CA GLY A 83 33.04 -16.69 0.65
C GLY A 83 33.09 -15.60 1.74
N GLU A 84 33.29 -14.36 1.32
CA GLU A 84 33.34 -13.19 2.21
C GLU A 84 31.94 -12.63 2.49
N LYS A 85 31.80 -11.98 3.66
CA LYS A 85 30.55 -11.35 4.09
C LYS A 85 30.50 -9.91 3.59
N TYR A 86 29.34 -9.51 3.03
CA TYR A 86 29.09 -8.20 2.45
C TYR A 86 27.99 -7.42 3.18
N THR A 87 28.12 -6.09 3.15
CA THR A 87 27.13 -5.15 3.65
C THR A 87 26.78 -4.15 2.55
N ILE A 88 25.62 -3.51 2.66
CA ILE A 88 25.21 -2.42 1.77
C ILE A 88 25.91 -1.14 2.19
N ASP A 89 26.63 -0.47 1.28
CA ASP A 89 27.32 0.79 1.57
C ASP A 89 26.56 2.00 1.00
N SER A 90 26.25 2.00 -0.28
CA SER A 90 25.60 3.15 -0.91
C SER A 90 24.50 2.76 -1.89
N LEU A 91 23.59 3.73 -2.15
CA LEU A 91 22.62 3.68 -3.24
C LEU A 91 22.94 4.83 -4.20
N VAL A 92 23.36 4.48 -5.40
CA VAL A 92 23.65 5.46 -6.45
C VAL A 92 22.42 5.60 -7.36
N ILE A 93 21.94 6.83 -7.55
CA ILE A 93 20.72 7.09 -8.30
C ILE A 93 21.09 7.82 -9.60
N TYR A 94 20.72 7.24 -10.75
CA TYR A 94 20.80 7.84 -12.06
C TYR A 94 19.41 8.18 -12.59
N GLY A 95 19.28 9.27 -13.32
CA GLY A 95 18.05 9.72 -13.97
C GLY A 95 17.51 11.04 -13.42
N ASP A 96 16.40 11.52 -13.99
CA ASP A 96 15.80 12.80 -13.63
C ASP A 96 14.89 12.67 -12.40
N THR A 97 15.52 12.43 -11.25
CA THR A 97 14.85 12.45 -9.96
C THR A 97 15.66 13.23 -8.94
N LYS A 98 14.98 14.02 -8.11
CA LYS A 98 15.60 14.73 -6.97
C LYS A 98 15.61 13.88 -5.69
N LEU A 99 15.41 12.57 -5.83
CA LEU A 99 15.41 11.65 -4.72
C LEU A 99 16.82 11.53 -4.15
N THR A 100 16.96 11.70 -2.85
CA THR A 100 18.24 11.46 -2.17
C THR A 100 18.43 9.99 -1.86
N GLU A 101 19.69 9.55 -1.75
CA GLU A 101 20.04 8.20 -1.31
C GLU A 101 19.30 7.81 -0.03
N LYS A 102 19.26 8.70 0.97
CA LYS A 102 18.60 8.47 2.25
C LYS A 102 17.07 8.24 2.09
N GLN A 103 16.43 9.00 1.21
CA GLN A 103 15.00 8.82 0.92
C GLN A 103 14.77 7.47 0.21
N LEU A 104 15.62 7.11 -0.76
CA LEU A 104 15.51 5.83 -1.45
C LEU A 104 15.70 4.66 -0.46
N PHE A 105 16.68 4.72 0.44
CA PHE A 105 16.84 3.73 1.51
C PHE A 105 15.57 3.52 2.34
N GLN A 106 14.85 4.60 2.61
CA GLN A 106 13.59 4.51 3.36
C GLN A 106 12.47 3.87 2.56
N LEU A 107 12.37 4.17 1.26
CA LEU A 107 11.34 3.64 0.37
C LEU A 107 11.51 2.14 0.15
N ILE A 108 12.71 1.69 -0.19
CA ILE A 108 13.00 0.28 -0.41
C ILE A 108 13.24 -0.51 0.89
N LYS A 109 13.30 0.21 2.04
CA LYS A 109 13.49 -0.37 3.38
C LYS A 109 14.82 -1.15 3.52
N ILE A 110 15.85 -0.67 2.85
CA ILE A 110 17.23 -1.10 2.99
C ILE A 110 18.03 0.07 3.54
N ARG A 111 18.93 -0.18 4.48
CA ARG A 111 19.77 0.85 5.11
C ARG A 111 21.22 0.62 4.78
N LYS A 112 22.00 1.71 4.72
CA LYS A 112 23.46 1.65 4.75
C LYS A 112 23.91 0.89 5.98
N GLY A 113 24.86 -0.05 5.79
CA GLY A 113 25.34 -0.96 6.83
C GLY A 113 24.48 -2.22 7.03
N ASP A 114 23.31 -2.34 6.39
CA ASP A 114 22.54 -3.59 6.40
C ASP A 114 23.40 -4.72 5.80
N ILE A 115 23.31 -5.91 6.39
CA ILE A 115 23.92 -7.10 5.82
C ILE A 115 23.28 -7.39 4.47
N TYR A 116 24.09 -7.74 3.46
CA TYR A 116 23.60 -8.19 2.16
C TYR A 116 22.56 -9.30 2.34
N ASN A 117 21.45 -9.19 1.66
CA ASN A 117 20.36 -10.17 1.76
C ASN A 117 19.65 -10.29 0.42
N GLN A 118 19.92 -11.38 -0.30
CA GLN A 118 19.42 -11.58 -1.66
C GLN A 118 17.89 -11.51 -1.76
N LYS A 119 17.18 -12.06 -0.76
CA LYS A 119 15.71 -12.03 -0.74
C LYS A 119 15.17 -10.61 -0.63
N LYS A 120 15.75 -9.78 0.25
CA LYS A 120 15.35 -8.36 0.37
C LYS A 120 15.64 -7.57 -0.90
N LEU A 121 16.73 -7.90 -1.58
CA LEU A 121 17.14 -7.24 -2.82
C LEU A 121 16.23 -7.66 -3.98
N ASN A 122 15.81 -8.92 -4.06
CA ASN A 122 14.84 -9.38 -5.04
C ASN A 122 13.46 -8.68 -4.90
N ASP A 123 13.11 -8.20 -3.70
CA ASP A 123 11.88 -7.46 -3.43
C ASP A 123 11.94 -5.98 -3.86
N ILE A 124 13.12 -5.47 -4.32
CA ILE A 124 13.29 -4.07 -4.68
C ILE A 124 12.37 -3.65 -5.82
N ASP A 125 12.30 -4.44 -6.90
CA ASP A 125 11.47 -4.13 -8.06
C ASP A 125 10.00 -3.98 -7.66
N LYS A 126 9.51 -4.88 -6.80
CA LYS A 126 8.16 -4.81 -6.27
C LYS A 126 7.94 -3.53 -5.45
N LYS A 127 8.89 -3.17 -4.57
CA LYS A 127 8.79 -1.95 -3.76
C LYS A 127 8.84 -0.68 -4.62
N LEU A 128 9.68 -0.65 -5.65
CA LEU A 128 9.75 0.49 -6.57
C LEU A 128 8.45 0.62 -7.39
N SER A 129 7.84 -0.48 -7.81
CA SER A 129 6.56 -0.46 -8.55
C SER A 129 5.39 0.03 -7.71
N GLU A 130 5.48 -0.01 -6.37
CA GLU A 130 4.47 0.55 -5.46
C GLU A 130 4.57 2.08 -5.33
N ILE A 131 5.67 2.70 -5.83
CA ILE A 131 5.91 4.14 -5.74
C ILE A 131 5.39 4.81 -7.01
N GLN A 132 4.22 5.44 -6.93
CA GLN A 132 3.50 6.00 -8.09
C GLN A 132 4.24 7.13 -8.81
N TYR A 133 5.10 7.89 -8.12
CA TYR A 133 5.82 9.05 -8.68
C TYR A 133 7.23 8.72 -9.17
N LEU A 134 7.62 7.44 -9.19
CA LEU A 134 8.90 6.96 -9.69
C LEU A 134 8.69 5.84 -10.70
N LYS A 135 9.46 5.88 -11.77
CA LYS A 135 9.55 4.81 -12.77
C LYS A 135 10.99 4.31 -12.84
N GLN A 136 11.15 3.01 -12.75
CA GLN A 136 12.42 2.35 -13.02
C GLN A 136 12.57 2.20 -14.53
N THR A 137 13.61 2.82 -15.12
CA THR A 137 13.88 2.78 -16.56
C THR A 137 14.77 1.61 -16.95
N LYS A 138 15.58 1.14 -16.02
CA LYS A 138 16.45 -0.02 -16.16
C LYS A 138 16.52 -0.76 -14.83
N LYS A 139 16.68 -2.08 -14.86
CA LYS A 139 16.89 -2.89 -13.66
C LYS A 139 18.13 -2.40 -12.91
N TYR A 140 18.05 -2.38 -11.59
CA TYR A 140 19.17 -2.00 -10.73
C TYR A 140 20.37 -2.95 -10.91
N GLU A 141 21.57 -2.44 -10.66
CA GLU A 141 22.83 -3.17 -10.79
C GLU A 141 23.58 -3.14 -9.45
N PHE A 142 24.36 -4.19 -9.20
CA PHE A 142 25.23 -4.28 -8.03
C PHE A 142 26.66 -4.11 -8.43
N VAL A 143 27.42 -3.36 -7.64
CA VAL A 143 28.88 -3.31 -7.71
C VAL A 143 29.43 -3.74 -6.35
N PHE A 144 30.22 -4.80 -6.38
CA PHE A 144 30.85 -5.37 -5.20
C PHE A 144 32.25 -4.83 -5.08
N TYR A 145 32.58 -4.31 -3.89
CA TYR A 145 33.92 -3.93 -3.47
C TYR A 145 34.39 -4.90 -2.37
N LYS A 146 35.51 -4.58 -1.70
CA LYS A 146 35.97 -5.40 -0.58
C LYS A 146 34.95 -5.30 0.57
N ASN A 147 34.17 -6.37 0.76
CA ASN A 147 33.18 -6.54 1.83
C ASN A 147 31.99 -5.55 1.82
N THR A 148 31.83 -4.76 0.76
CA THR A 148 30.72 -3.81 0.60
C THR A 148 30.07 -3.92 -0.78
N THR A 149 28.83 -3.46 -0.87
CA THR A 149 28.03 -3.52 -2.10
C THR A 149 27.33 -2.19 -2.31
N ASP A 150 27.56 -1.58 -3.47
CA ASP A 150 26.77 -0.44 -3.95
C ASP A 150 25.68 -0.91 -4.88
N ILE A 151 24.53 -0.24 -4.82
CA ILE A 151 23.40 -0.54 -5.67
C ILE A 151 23.10 0.67 -6.55
N TYR A 152 23.11 0.46 -7.86
CA TYR A 152 22.89 1.50 -8.86
C TYR A 152 21.46 1.44 -9.36
N PHE A 153 20.70 2.52 -9.19
CA PHE A 153 19.32 2.65 -9.59
C PHE A 153 19.19 3.60 -10.78
N TYR A 154 18.32 3.25 -11.70
CA TYR A 154 17.96 4.06 -12.87
C TYR A 154 16.49 4.45 -12.75
N LEU A 155 16.26 5.67 -12.23
CA LEU A 155 14.93 6.13 -11.83
C LEU A 155 14.60 7.46 -12.51
N GLU A 156 13.35 7.56 -12.98
CA GLU A 156 12.78 8.79 -13.50
C GLU A 156 11.57 9.21 -12.67
N LYS A 157 11.37 10.53 -12.57
CA LYS A 157 10.15 11.07 -11.97
C LYS A 157 8.99 10.92 -12.96
N VAL A 158 7.91 10.30 -12.50
CA VAL A 158 6.64 10.27 -13.22
C VAL A 158 5.70 11.28 -12.57
N PRO A 159 5.19 12.26 -13.32
CA PRO A 159 4.17 13.15 -12.80
C PRO A 159 2.87 12.36 -12.57
N ASP A 160 2.45 12.26 -11.32
CA ASP A 160 1.16 11.67 -10.93
C ASP A 160 0.22 12.80 -10.44
N ASN A 161 0.30 13.94 -11.14
CA ASN A 161 -0.57 15.07 -10.88
C ASN A 161 -1.81 14.96 -11.75
N PHE A 162 -2.95 15.23 -11.16
CA PHE A 162 -4.23 15.12 -11.81
C PHE A 162 -5.09 16.33 -11.44
N ILE A 163 -5.71 16.92 -12.43
CA ILE A 163 -6.76 17.93 -12.26
C ILE A 163 -7.94 17.57 -13.17
N ASP A 164 -9.11 17.55 -12.57
CA ASP A 164 -10.37 17.36 -13.27
C ASP A 164 -11.43 18.25 -12.64
N GLY A 165 -12.29 18.83 -13.44
CA GLY A 165 -13.31 19.70 -12.90
C GLY A 165 -14.22 20.29 -13.97
N LEU A 166 -15.39 20.64 -13.52
CA LEU A 166 -16.39 21.40 -14.28
C LEU A 166 -16.99 22.45 -13.35
N ILE A 167 -16.97 23.71 -13.75
CA ILE A 167 -17.60 24.80 -13.02
C ILE A 167 -18.60 25.48 -13.94
N GLY A 168 -19.86 25.42 -13.56
CA GLY A 168 -20.95 26.16 -14.16
C GLY A 168 -21.41 27.29 -13.23
N PHE A 169 -22.00 28.32 -13.80
CA PHE A 169 -22.60 29.40 -13.04
C PHE A 169 -23.96 29.78 -13.64
N ASN A 170 -24.91 30.06 -12.77
CA ASN A 170 -26.20 30.65 -13.11
C ASN A 170 -26.30 32.02 -12.43
N SER A 171 -26.94 32.96 -13.08
CA SER A 171 -27.31 34.22 -12.47
C SER A 171 -28.81 34.19 -12.17
N GLU A 172 -29.16 34.24 -10.89
CA GLU A 172 -30.52 34.28 -10.40
C GLU A 172 -30.63 35.39 -9.34
N GLU A 173 -31.61 36.25 -9.43
CA GLU A 173 -31.84 37.35 -8.48
C GLU A 173 -30.58 38.19 -8.18
N GLU A 174 -29.80 38.56 -9.20
CA GLU A 174 -28.54 39.32 -9.09
C GLU A 174 -27.42 38.61 -8.32
N LYS A 175 -27.58 37.33 -8.00
CA LYS A 175 -26.56 36.51 -7.35
C LYS A 175 -25.99 35.48 -8.32
N ILE A 176 -24.64 35.36 -8.31
CA ILE A 176 -23.98 34.30 -9.05
C ILE A 176 -24.02 33.03 -8.20
N LYS A 177 -24.65 31.98 -8.72
CA LYS A 177 -24.72 30.67 -8.11
C LYS A 177 -23.78 29.71 -8.84
N LEU A 178 -22.89 29.05 -8.10
CA LEU A 178 -21.92 28.11 -8.65
C LEU A 178 -22.41 26.67 -8.53
N ASN A 179 -22.24 25.90 -9.60
CA ASN A 179 -22.43 24.47 -9.64
C ASN A 179 -21.18 23.79 -10.18
N GLY A 180 -20.86 22.61 -9.71
CA GLY A 180 -19.77 21.84 -10.27
C GLY A 180 -18.86 21.18 -9.26
N TYR A 181 -17.70 20.77 -9.77
CA TYR A 181 -16.69 20.11 -8.96
C TYR A 181 -15.29 20.43 -9.47
N VAL A 182 -14.31 20.30 -8.57
CA VAL A 182 -12.87 20.34 -8.86
C VAL A 182 -12.18 19.25 -8.06
N ASN A 183 -11.49 18.36 -8.75
CA ASN A 183 -10.63 17.34 -8.15
C ASN A 183 -9.18 17.64 -8.51
N LEU A 184 -8.33 17.83 -7.52
CA LEU A 184 -6.90 18.10 -7.68
C LEU A 184 -6.10 17.09 -6.88
N LYS A 185 -5.16 16.43 -7.53
CA LYS A 185 -4.17 15.54 -6.91
C LYS A 185 -2.78 15.99 -7.33
N LEU A 186 -1.94 16.31 -6.36
CA LEU A 186 -0.56 16.69 -6.56
C LEU A 186 0.33 15.73 -5.77
N VAL A 187 1.34 15.18 -6.43
CA VAL A 187 2.21 14.16 -5.82
C VAL A 187 3.66 14.54 -6.02
N ASN A 188 4.42 14.52 -4.93
CA ASN A 188 5.87 14.69 -4.94
C ASN A 188 6.34 16.01 -5.58
N LEU A 189 5.62 17.11 -5.38
CA LEU A 189 6.01 18.44 -5.85
C LEU A 189 7.30 18.94 -5.18
N LEU A 190 7.40 18.71 -3.86
CA LEU A 190 8.54 19.11 -3.03
C LEU A 190 9.65 18.03 -2.99
N ASN A 191 9.51 16.96 -3.77
CA ASN A 191 10.43 15.81 -3.83
C ASN A 191 10.64 15.08 -2.47
N LYS A 192 9.59 15.07 -1.63
CA LYS A 192 9.56 14.37 -0.34
C LYS A 192 8.56 13.21 -0.31
N GLY A 193 7.97 12.89 -1.47
CA GLY A 193 6.92 11.88 -1.61
C GLY A 193 5.57 12.34 -1.06
N GLU A 194 5.40 13.62 -0.80
CA GLU A 194 4.16 14.19 -0.30
C GLU A 194 3.03 14.07 -1.32
N LYS A 195 1.80 13.99 -0.81
CA LYS A 195 0.58 13.92 -1.59
C LYS A 195 -0.41 14.94 -1.06
N PHE A 196 -0.89 15.78 -1.96
CA PHE A 196 -1.97 16.72 -1.72
C PHE A 196 -3.17 16.32 -2.56
N GLN A 197 -4.33 16.14 -1.94
CA GLN A 197 -5.60 15.87 -2.59
C GLN A 197 -6.60 16.92 -2.15
N PHE A 198 -7.28 17.52 -3.10
CA PHE A 198 -8.30 18.51 -2.88
C PHE A 198 -9.51 18.18 -3.75
N ASN A 199 -10.65 18.05 -3.13
CA ASN A 199 -11.92 17.82 -3.78
C ASN A 199 -12.88 18.92 -3.34
N TRP A 200 -13.45 19.59 -4.31
CA TRP A 200 -14.50 20.55 -4.08
C TRP A 200 -15.70 20.18 -4.94
N LYS A 201 -16.89 20.22 -4.35
CA LYS A 201 -18.14 19.92 -5.04
C LYS A 201 -19.24 20.83 -4.50
N THR A 202 -20.06 21.34 -5.40
CA THR A 202 -21.26 22.11 -5.02
C THR A 202 -22.41 21.79 -5.94
N GLU A 203 -23.58 21.61 -5.35
CA GLU A 203 -24.85 21.56 -6.03
C GLU A 203 -25.71 22.72 -5.53
N GLN A 204 -26.19 23.50 -6.47
CA GLN A 204 -26.89 24.74 -6.19
C GLN A 204 -28.00 24.55 -5.15
N GLU A 205 -27.99 25.38 -4.08
CA GLU A 205 -28.99 25.42 -3.00
C GLU A 205 -29.18 24.11 -2.22
N LYS A 206 -28.38 23.08 -2.49
CA LYS A 206 -28.43 21.82 -1.75
C LYS A 206 -27.24 21.71 -0.81
N PHE A 207 -26.04 21.64 -1.36
CA PHE A 207 -24.85 21.50 -0.55
C PHE A 207 -23.60 22.09 -1.20
N ARG A 208 -22.60 22.33 -0.37
CA ARG A 208 -21.21 22.61 -0.76
C ARG A 208 -20.28 21.77 0.10
N LYS A 209 -19.36 21.05 -0.55
CA LYS A 209 -18.38 20.21 0.13
C LYS A 209 -16.96 20.56 -0.33
N LEU A 210 -16.03 20.60 0.61
CA LEU A 210 -14.59 20.76 0.38
C LEU A 210 -13.86 19.74 1.24
N GLU A 211 -13.11 18.87 0.59
CA GLU A 211 -12.25 17.90 1.25
C GLU A 211 -10.80 18.15 0.87
N ASN A 212 -9.92 18.13 1.83
CA ASN A 212 -8.48 18.15 1.60
C ASN A 212 -7.81 17.05 2.41
N THR A 213 -6.91 16.31 1.78
CA THR A 213 -5.99 15.39 2.44
C THR A 213 -4.57 15.71 2.02
N THR A 214 -3.73 16.03 2.99
CA THR A 214 -2.30 16.26 2.77
C THR A 214 -1.51 15.22 3.54
N THR A 215 -0.74 14.39 2.82
CA THR A 215 0.09 13.33 3.41
C THR A 215 1.56 13.62 3.19
N ILE A 216 2.35 13.58 4.24
CA ILE A 216 3.82 13.65 4.21
C ILE A 216 4.34 12.30 4.70
N PRO A 217 4.90 11.44 3.82
CA PRO A 217 5.23 10.06 4.16
C PRO A 217 6.43 9.93 5.10
N SER A 218 7.29 10.95 5.16
CA SER A 218 8.50 10.94 5.99
C SER A 218 8.74 12.29 6.64
N LEU A 219 8.57 12.37 7.95
CA LEU A 219 8.93 13.52 8.75
C LEU A 219 10.41 13.44 9.15
N PHE A 220 11.17 14.50 8.93
CA PHE A 220 12.60 14.59 9.31
C PHE A 220 13.44 13.41 8.81
N ASN A 221 13.09 12.85 7.64
CA ASN A 221 13.70 11.64 7.08
C ASN A 221 13.64 10.42 8.03
N SER A 222 12.56 10.29 8.78
CA SER A 222 12.27 9.16 9.66
C SER A 222 11.25 8.19 9.01
N GLN A 223 10.89 7.12 9.70
CA GLN A 223 9.80 6.21 9.30
C GLN A 223 8.43 6.73 9.76
N LEU A 224 8.39 7.92 10.36
CA LEU A 224 7.15 8.57 10.76
C LEU A 224 6.68 9.48 9.63
N GLY A 225 5.42 9.38 9.28
CA GLY A 225 4.74 10.31 8.40
C GLY A 225 3.67 11.10 9.14
N SER A 226 3.12 12.11 8.49
CA SER A 226 1.96 12.86 8.98
C SER A 226 0.90 12.97 7.90
N GLU A 227 -0.34 13.14 8.35
CA GLU A 227 -1.48 13.38 7.49
C GLU A 227 -2.37 14.44 8.12
N PHE A 228 -2.75 15.40 7.31
CA PHE A 228 -3.73 16.41 7.65
C PHE A 228 -4.97 16.18 6.78
N TYR A 229 -6.13 16.16 7.43
CA TYR A 229 -7.44 16.04 6.78
C TYR A 229 -8.31 17.22 7.18
N LEU A 230 -9.00 17.81 6.21
CA LEU A 230 -10.00 18.85 6.36
C LEU A 230 -11.21 18.50 5.52
N ASP A 231 -12.38 18.49 6.14
CA ASP A 231 -13.68 18.40 5.46
C ASP A 231 -14.55 19.58 5.93
N ILE A 232 -15.11 20.30 4.98
CA ILE A 232 -16.10 21.34 5.21
C ILE A 232 -17.32 20.99 4.38
N TYR A 233 -18.39 20.65 5.05
CA TYR A 233 -19.68 20.31 4.44
C TYR A 233 -20.74 21.30 4.89
N ARG A 234 -21.33 22.02 3.94
CA ARG A 234 -22.44 22.92 4.17
C ARG A 234 -23.68 22.41 3.48
N LYS A 235 -24.73 22.14 4.24
CA LYS A 235 -26.09 21.92 3.76
C LYS A 235 -26.85 23.23 3.88
N TYR A 236 -27.30 23.78 2.74
CA TYR A 236 -27.88 25.13 2.71
C TYR A 236 -29.11 25.24 3.61
N ASN A 237 -29.20 26.34 4.35
CA ASN A 237 -30.26 26.68 5.29
C ASN A 237 -30.42 25.68 6.46
N GLU A 238 -29.49 24.73 6.62
CA GLU A 238 -29.55 23.75 7.69
C GLU A 238 -28.32 23.86 8.62
N PHE A 239 -27.12 23.51 8.11
CA PHE A 239 -25.90 23.51 8.94
C PHE A 239 -24.62 23.53 8.12
N THR A 240 -23.54 23.86 8.82
CA THR A 240 -22.16 23.71 8.33
C THR A 240 -21.35 22.84 9.26
N ASN A 241 -20.84 21.72 8.76
CA ASN A 241 -19.91 20.82 9.44
C ASN A 241 -18.47 21.12 9.03
N THR A 242 -17.58 21.14 9.99
CA THR A 242 -16.14 21.23 9.75
C THR A 242 -15.45 20.15 10.54
N GLU A 243 -14.77 19.25 9.84
CA GLU A 243 -13.93 18.21 10.42
C GLU A 243 -12.46 18.49 10.11
N LYS A 244 -11.62 18.45 11.14
CA LYS A 244 -10.16 18.60 11.04
C LYS A 244 -9.52 17.44 11.77
N GLU A 245 -8.60 16.76 11.09
CA GLU A 245 -7.80 15.69 11.70
C GLU A 245 -6.32 15.92 11.41
N ILE A 246 -5.50 15.80 12.42
CA ILE A 246 -4.05 15.68 12.28
C ILE A 246 -3.62 14.34 12.81
N SER A 247 -2.81 13.63 12.05
CA SER A 247 -2.33 12.33 12.45
C SER A 247 -0.85 12.15 12.18
N VAL A 248 -0.22 11.32 13.01
CA VAL A 248 1.12 10.80 12.81
C VAL A 248 1.02 9.31 12.61
N PHE A 249 1.74 8.78 11.65
CA PHE A 249 1.72 7.36 11.35
C PHE A 249 3.13 6.79 11.18
N HIS A 250 3.25 5.50 11.44
CA HIS A 250 4.44 4.70 11.20
C HIS A 250 4.14 3.60 10.19
N LEU A 251 4.98 3.50 9.14
CA LEU A 251 4.91 2.43 8.16
C LEU A 251 5.88 1.32 8.54
N SER A 252 5.34 0.18 8.96
CA SER A 252 6.13 -1.02 9.23
C SER A 252 6.64 -1.67 7.93
N ARG A 253 7.71 -2.45 8.04
CA ARG A 253 8.26 -3.25 6.92
C ARG A 253 7.29 -4.32 6.37
N LYS A 254 6.21 -4.63 7.10
CA LYS A 254 5.18 -5.61 6.72
C LYS A 254 3.94 -4.97 6.08
N ASN A 255 4.05 -3.79 5.48
CA ASN A 255 2.93 -3.04 4.89
C ASN A 255 1.83 -2.66 5.89
N LEU A 256 2.15 -2.67 7.18
CA LEU A 256 1.29 -2.21 8.25
C LEU A 256 1.53 -0.73 8.52
N ARG A 257 0.45 0.02 8.63
CA ARG A 257 0.45 1.43 9.02
C ARG A 257 -0.21 1.56 10.39
N TYR A 258 0.51 2.06 11.35
CA TYR A 258 -0.02 2.43 12.67
C TYR A 258 -0.23 3.94 12.70
N LYS A 259 -1.41 4.39 13.06
CA LYS A 259 -1.80 5.80 13.06
C LYS A 259 -2.28 6.23 14.43
N MET A 260 -1.88 7.42 14.87
CA MET A 260 -2.46 8.15 16.00
C MET A 260 -2.97 9.49 15.49
N SER A 261 -4.15 9.89 15.93
CA SER A 261 -4.87 11.06 15.41
C SER A 261 -5.43 11.92 16.51
N TYR A 262 -5.51 13.21 16.22
CA TYR A 262 -6.36 14.15 16.94
C TYR A 262 -7.38 14.73 15.96
N GLN A 263 -8.66 14.63 16.30
CA GLN A 263 -9.78 15.03 15.44
C GLN A 263 -10.66 16.05 16.16
N MET A 264 -11.05 17.07 15.42
CA MET A 264 -12.03 18.06 15.83
C MET A 264 -13.15 18.11 14.80
N LYS A 265 -14.39 17.96 15.27
CA LYS A 265 -15.60 18.17 14.47
C LYS A 265 -16.40 19.31 15.08
N ASN A 266 -16.77 20.28 14.27
CA ASN A 266 -17.66 21.36 14.68
C ASN A 266 -18.86 21.37 13.73
N SER A 267 -20.05 21.45 14.29
CA SER A 267 -21.27 21.66 13.56
C SER A 267 -21.92 22.96 14.02
N ILE A 268 -22.18 23.84 13.07
CA ILE A 268 -22.87 25.10 13.29
C ILE A 268 -24.19 25.04 12.52
N SER A 269 -25.29 25.16 13.24
CA SER A 269 -26.63 25.12 12.63
C SER A 269 -27.12 26.53 12.29
N GLU A 270 -27.75 26.61 11.12
CA GLU A 270 -28.52 27.76 10.69
C GLU A 270 -30.02 27.58 11.03
N ASN A 271 -30.41 26.34 11.40
CA ASN A 271 -31.77 25.99 11.79
C ASN A 271 -31.89 25.89 13.32
N ALA A 272 -32.90 26.51 13.90
CA ALA A 272 -33.13 26.53 15.35
C ALA A 272 -33.44 25.14 15.95
N GLU A 273 -33.94 24.20 15.14
CA GLU A 273 -34.25 22.83 15.57
C GLU A 273 -33.01 21.95 15.68
N ILE A 274 -31.92 22.29 14.98
CA ILE A 274 -30.66 21.58 14.98
C ILE A 274 -29.67 22.40 15.84
N GLY A 275 -29.13 21.82 16.87
CA GLY A 275 -28.20 22.53 17.76
C GLY A 275 -26.75 22.52 17.24
N ASN A 276 -25.96 23.46 17.76
CA ASN A 276 -24.52 23.48 17.54
C ASN A 276 -23.83 22.38 18.36
N SER A 277 -22.78 21.79 17.80
CA SER A 277 -21.98 20.80 18.52
C SER A 277 -20.48 20.95 18.24
N LYS A 278 -19.68 20.52 19.19
CA LYS A 278 -18.23 20.43 19.09
C LYS A 278 -17.79 19.07 19.63
N ILE A 279 -17.10 18.30 18.80
CA ILE A 279 -16.56 16.99 19.16
C ILE A 279 -15.03 17.05 19.09
N ARG A 280 -14.36 16.57 20.12
CA ARG A 280 -12.91 16.48 20.19
C ARG A 280 -12.51 15.06 20.55
N ASN A 281 -11.75 14.42 19.68
CA ASN A 281 -11.40 13.03 19.77
C ASN A 281 -9.89 12.84 19.70
N ILE A 282 -9.42 11.79 20.38
CA ILE A 282 -8.16 11.13 20.07
C ILE A 282 -8.47 9.82 19.38
N GLY A 283 -7.63 9.43 18.44
CA GLY A 283 -7.86 8.23 17.65
C GLY A 283 -6.61 7.39 17.48
N ALA A 284 -6.84 6.11 17.26
CA ALA A 284 -5.81 5.16 16.84
C ALA A 284 -6.31 4.37 15.63
N GLY A 285 -5.39 3.99 14.75
CA GLY A 285 -5.72 3.23 13.57
C GLY A 285 -4.62 2.25 13.16
N ILE A 286 -5.07 1.19 12.50
CA ILE A 286 -4.19 0.21 11.85
C ILE A 286 -4.65 0.08 10.40
N GLY A 287 -3.71 0.27 9.47
CA GLY A 287 -3.91 0.02 8.05
C GLY A 287 -3.01 -1.11 7.57
N PHE A 288 -3.50 -1.88 6.64
CA PHE A 288 -2.73 -2.87 5.90
C PHE A 288 -3.00 -2.70 4.41
N LYS A 289 -1.94 -2.66 3.59
CA LYS A 289 -2.10 -2.47 2.15
C LYS A 289 -1.11 -3.32 1.36
N THR A 290 -1.64 -4.11 0.45
CA THR A 290 -0.88 -4.80 -0.62
C THR A 290 -1.40 -4.32 -1.99
N GLN A 291 -1.02 -5.01 -3.06
CA GLN A 291 -1.59 -4.76 -4.38
C GLN A 291 -3.06 -5.22 -4.49
N GLU A 292 -3.41 -6.27 -3.74
CA GLU A 292 -4.75 -6.87 -3.78
C GLU A 292 -5.63 -6.45 -2.60
N ILE A 293 -5.03 -6.21 -1.43
CA ILE A 293 -5.79 -6.01 -0.18
C ILE A 293 -5.51 -4.64 0.38
N LYS A 294 -6.58 -3.94 0.75
CA LYS A 294 -6.52 -2.75 1.60
C LYS A 294 -7.46 -2.92 2.78
N ILE A 295 -6.96 -2.74 3.99
CA ILE A 295 -7.73 -2.74 5.23
C ILE A 295 -7.33 -1.49 6.02
N ASP A 296 -8.31 -0.69 6.40
CA ASP A 296 -8.13 0.48 7.27
C ASP A 296 -9.13 0.38 8.43
N CYS A 297 -8.63 0.22 9.65
CA CYS A 297 -9.40 0.20 10.89
C CYS A 297 -9.00 1.41 11.74
N ASN A 298 -9.98 2.25 12.11
CA ASN A 298 -9.77 3.45 12.90
C ASN A 298 -10.80 3.51 14.02
N GLY A 299 -10.35 3.88 15.23
CA GLY A 299 -11.20 4.15 16.36
C GLY A 299 -10.91 5.52 16.95
N PHE A 300 -11.95 6.27 17.29
CA PHE A 300 -11.87 7.60 17.90
C PHE A 300 -12.71 7.63 19.16
N ILE A 301 -12.12 8.11 20.25
CA ILE A 301 -12.82 8.33 21.51
C ILE A 301 -12.66 9.79 21.94
N GLY A 302 -13.68 10.34 22.55
CA GLY A 302 -13.63 11.72 22.99
C GLY A 302 -14.90 12.22 23.62
N LYS A 303 -15.06 13.53 23.55
CA LYS A 303 -16.20 14.23 24.16
C LYS A 303 -16.94 15.08 23.11
N ARG A 304 -18.24 14.97 23.16
CA ARG A 304 -19.19 15.80 22.44
C ARG A 304 -19.71 16.88 23.39
N HIS A 305 -19.59 18.13 22.97
CA HIS A 305 -20.04 19.31 23.67
C HIS A 305 -21.18 19.99 22.90
N THR A 306 -22.31 20.11 23.56
CA THR A 306 -23.45 20.93 23.19
C THR A 306 -23.79 21.79 24.41
N ASN A 307 -25.04 21.95 24.80
CA ASN A 307 -25.44 22.46 26.11
C ASN A 307 -24.98 21.51 27.24
N THR A 308 -24.73 20.25 26.92
CA THR A 308 -24.21 19.21 27.82
C THR A 308 -22.98 18.55 27.23
N THR A 309 -22.19 17.89 28.06
CA THR A 309 -21.03 17.10 27.62
C THR A 309 -21.36 15.61 27.73
N SER A 310 -21.10 14.87 26.66
CA SER A 310 -21.31 13.42 26.61
C SER A 310 -20.12 12.70 25.97
N ASP A 311 -20.02 11.40 26.22
CA ASP A 311 -19.00 10.55 25.59
C ASP A 311 -19.31 10.33 24.11
N TYR A 312 -18.26 10.25 23.32
CA TYR A 312 -18.34 9.99 21.89
C TYR A 312 -17.34 8.91 21.50
N LEU A 313 -17.83 7.89 20.77
CA LEU A 313 -17.01 6.85 20.17
C LEU A 313 -17.38 6.71 18.70
N ASN A 314 -16.39 6.66 17.83
CA ASN A 314 -16.55 6.32 16.41
C ASN A 314 -15.60 5.18 16.05
N LEU A 315 -16.13 4.14 15.41
CA LEU A 315 -15.38 3.01 14.88
C LEU A 315 -15.61 2.92 13.38
N LYS A 316 -14.52 2.92 12.61
CA LYS A 316 -14.58 2.82 11.14
C LYS A 316 -13.67 1.71 10.65
N LEU A 317 -14.21 0.80 9.84
CA LEU A 317 -13.48 -0.27 9.15
C LEU A 317 -13.80 -0.23 7.67
N ILE A 318 -12.77 -0.07 6.85
CA ILE A 318 -12.89 -0.14 5.38
C ILE A 318 -12.02 -1.30 4.92
N THR A 319 -12.59 -2.18 4.08
CA THR A 319 -11.82 -3.24 3.43
C THR A 319 -12.08 -3.21 1.93
N ASN A 320 -11.02 -3.47 1.16
CA ASN A 320 -11.11 -3.67 -0.29
C ASN A 320 -10.25 -4.87 -0.64
N TYR A 321 -10.77 -5.75 -1.45
CA TYR A 321 -10.07 -6.90 -1.97
C TYR A 321 -10.22 -6.98 -3.49
N LEU A 322 -9.08 -6.93 -4.20
CA LEU A 322 -9.03 -6.98 -5.65
C LEU A 322 -8.71 -8.40 -6.12
N PHE A 323 -9.68 -9.04 -6.75
CA PHE A 323 -9.49 -10.29 -7.47
C PHE A 323 -9.13 -10.01 -8.93
N ARG A 324 -8.06 -10.58 -9.42
CA ARG A 324 -7.67 -10.55 -10.83
C ARG A 324 -7.90 -11.93 -11.44
N PHE A 325 -8.93 -12.04 -12.29
CA PHE A 325 -9.21 -13.28 -13.03
C PHE A 325 -8.35 -13.40 -14.28
N SER A 326 -8.07 -12.25 -14.92
CA SER A 326 -7.19 -12.13 -16.09
C SER A 326 -6.61 -10.71 -16.14
N GLU A 327 -5.79 -10.41 -17.16
CA GLU A 327 -5.30 -9.06 -17.43
C GLU A 327 -6.44 -8.05 -17.73
N SER A 328 -7.56 -8.57 -18.28
CA SER A 328 -8.71 -7.74 -18.67
C SER A 328 -9.87 -7.78 -17.68
N LEU A 329 -9.98 -8.83 -16.85
CA LEU A 329 -11.13 -9.01 -15.96
C LEU A 329 -10.70 -9.04 -14.50
N GLN A 330 -11.27 -8.14 -13.71
CA GLN A 330 -11.02 -8.05 -12.28
C GLN A 330 -12.31 -7.75 -11.50
N SER A 331 -12.39 -8.18 -10.27
CA SER A 331 -13.47 -7.85 -9.34
C SER A 331 -12.90 -7.18 -8.10
N ASN A 332 -13.59 -6.14 -7.62
CA ASN A 332 -13.29 -5.50 -6.36
C ASN A 332 -14.43 -5.77 -5.37
N LEU A 333 -14.08 -6.42 -4.25
CA LEU A 333 -14.98 -6.57 -3.11
C LEU A 333 -14.67 -5.47 -2.10
N SER A 334 -15.66 -4.72 -1.70
CA SER A 334 -15.50 -3.65 -0.72
C SER A 334 -16.47 -3.79 0.44
N THR A 335 -16.00 -3.41 1.63
CA THR A 335 -16.89 -3.17 2.76
C THR A 335 -16.55 -1.84 3.41
N GLU A 336 -17.58 -1.10 3.80
CA GLU A 336 -17.44 0.06 4.68
C GLU A 336 -18.35 -0.13 5.88
N ASN A 337 -17.76 -0.07 7.07
CA ASN A 337 -18.47 -0.14 8.35
C ASN A 337 -18.12 1.12 9.13
N ASN A 338 -19.11 1.85 9.57
CA ASN A 338 -18.92 3.07 10.35
C ASN A 338 -19.98 3.14 11.44
N TYR A 339 -19.54 3.21 12.70
CA TYR A 339 -20.43 3.17 13.87
C TYR A 339 -20.15 4.36 14.79
N LEU A 340 -21.18 5.15 15.04
CA LEU A 340 -21.18 6.25 16.00
C LEU A 340 -21.93 5.81 17.26
N PHE A 341 -21.29 5.96 18.39
CA PHE A 341 -21.88 5.64 19.69
C PHE A 341 -21.98 6.91 20.52
N ASN A 342 -23.18 7.43 20.61
CA ASN A 342 -23.63 8.49 21.50
C ASN A 342 -25.15 8.50 21.47
N ASN A 343 -25.80 8.65 22.62
CA ASN A 343 -27.26 8.49 22.73
C ASN A 343 -28.06 9.69 22.20
N ASN A 344 -27.40 10.84 21.97
CA ASN A 344 -28.09 12.10 21.67
C ASN A 344 -27.52 12.78 20.42
N LEU A 345 -27.10 12.00 19.39
CA LEU A 345 -26.63 12.58 18.13
C LEU A 345 -27.78 13.27 17.40
N GLN A 346 -27.49 14.43 16.89
CA GLN A 346 -28.38 15.18 16.02
C GLN A 346 -28.11 14.81 14.55
N GLU A 347 -29.02 15.12 13.65
CA GLU A 347 -28.90 14.76 12.22
C GLU A 347 -27.59 15.27 11.60
N ASN A 348 -27.18 16.50 11.91
CA ASN A 348 -25.95 17.12 11.45
C ASN A 348 -24.65 16.44 11.92
N GLU A 349 -24.74 15.51 12.88
CA GLU A 349 -23.62 14.75 13.44
C GLU A 349 -23.56 13.30 12.95
N MET A 350 -24.59 12.86 12.22
CA MET A 350 -24.70 11.49 11.69
C MET A 350 -23.76 11.27 10.50
N ILE A 351 -23.65 10.04 10.09
CA ILE A 351 -22.92 9.63 8.89
C ILE A 351 -23.82 9.91 7.69
N PHE A 352 -23.38 10.78 6.80
CA PHE A 352 -24.04 11.03 5.52
C PHE A 352 -23.55 10.04 4.47
N PHE A 353 -24.46 9.43 3.71
CA PHE A 353 -24.12 8.50 2.67
C PHE A 353 -25.14 8.54 1.51
N GLY A 354 -24.71 8.10 0.35
CA GLY A 354 -25.37 8.23 -0.93
C GLY A 354 -24.40 8.83 -1.95
N GLY A 355 -24.69 8.69 -3.23
CA GLY A 355 -23.86 9.22 -4.30
C GLY A 355 -22.71 8.30 -4.72
N THR A 356 -21.86 8.82 -5.60
CA THR A 356 -20.83 8.05 -6.31
C THR A 356 -19.76 7.46 -5.41
N ASN A 357 -19.49 8.08 -4.28
CA ASN A 357 -18.40 7.68 -3.38
C ASN A 357 -18.81 6.70 -2.28
N SER A 358 -20.10 6.50 -2.06
CA SER A 358 -20.62 5.59 -1.03
C SER A 358 -21.66 4.62 -1.57
N MET A 359 -22.88 5.07 -1.84
CA MET A 359 -23.98 4.26 -2.36
C MET A 359 -24.34 4.74 -3.75
N LYS A 360 -23.84 4.07 -4.79
CA LYS A 360 -24.05 4.43 -6.20
C LYS A 360 -25.53 4.28 -6.57
N GLY A 361 -26.03 5.19 -7.43
CA GLY A 361 -27.43 5.17 -7.88
C GLY A 361 -28.38 6.03 -7.03
N PHE A 362 -27.89 6.62 -5.93
CA PHE A 362 -28.63 7.57 -5.10
C PHE A 362 -28.03 8.97 -5.18
N LEU A 363 -28.78 9.96 -4.72
CA LEU A 363 -28.27 11.33 -4.63
C LEU A 363 -27.14 11.42 -3.59
N GLU A 364 -26.27 12.41 -3.76
CA GLU A 364 -25.18 12.66 -2.83
C GLU A 364 -25.74 12.96 -1.43
N ASP A 365 -25.16 12.28 -0.41
CA ASP A 365 -25.53 12.47 1.00
C ASP A 365 -27.04 12.37 1.29
N GLN A 366 -27.75 11.53 0.52
CA GLN A 366 -29.21 11.40 0.59
C GLN A 366 -29.69 10.80 1.92
N PHE A 367 -28.88 9.96 2.54
CA PHE A 367 -29.24 9.22 3.75
C PHE A 367 -28.34 9.58 4.90
N THR A 368 -28.86 9.40 6.12
CA THR A 368 -28.11 9.55 7.38
C THR A 368 -28.21 8.31 8.24
N ALA A 369 -27.15 7.99 8.98
CA ALA A 369 -27.12 6.85 9.86
C ALA A 369 -26.19 7.09 11.07
N THR A 370 -26.44 6.42 12.17
CA THR A 370 -25.49 6.27 13.28
C THR A 370 -24.67 4.99 13.16
N LYS A 371 -25.21 3.99 12.46
CA LYS A 371 -24.55 2.71 12.17
C LYS A 371 -24.71 2.45 10.68
N LEU A 372 -23.60 2.32 9.97
CA LEU A 372 -23.57 2.11 8.53
C LEU A 372 -22.77 0.88 8.20
N HIS A 373 -23.31 0.02 7.36
CA HIS A 373 -22.64 -1.13 6.79
C HIS A 373 -22.95 -1.21 5.29
N ILE A 374 -21.95 -0.99 4.44
CA ILE A 374 -22.05 -1.10 2.99
C ILE A 374 -21.21 -2.27 2.52
N LEU A 375 -21.80 -3.14 1.72
CA LEU A 375 -21.12 -4.19 0.97
C LEU A 375 -21.18 -3.83 -0.51
N GLY A 376 -20.05 -3.92 -1.22
CA GLY A 376 -19.94 -3.64 -2.63
C GLY A 376 -19.18 -4.73 -3.39
N ILE A 377 -19.66 -5.04 -4.58
CA ILE A 377 -18.97 -5.87 -5.57
C ILE A 377 -18.97 -5.09 -6.88
N ASP A 378 -17.78 -4.81 -7.40
CA ASP A 378 -17.60 -4.20 -8.71
C ASP A 378 -16.89 -5.22 -9.61
N LEU A 379 -17.48 -5.55 -10.76
CA LEU A 379 -16.84 -6.36 -11.81
C LEU A 379 -16.39 -5.41 -12.92
N ASN A 380 -15.08 -5.32 -13.13
CA ASN A 380 -14.48 -4.42 -14.11
C ASN A 380 -13.88 -5.21 -15.26
N TYR A 381 -14.24 -4.83 -16.47
CA TYR A 381 -13.70 -5.39 -17.70
C TYR A 381 -12.97 -4.31 -18.50
N LYS A 382 -11.70 -4.53 -18.77
CA LYS A 382 -10.88 -3.65 -19.57
C LYS A 382 -11.07 -3.99 -21.05
N LEU A 383 -11.68 -3.08 -21.78
CA LEU A 383 -11.93 -3.20 -23.22
C LEU A 383 -10.67 -2.85 -24.02
N ASP A 384 -9.94 -1.80 -23.60
CA ASP A 384 -8.71 -1.33 -24.22
C ASP A 384 -7.86 -0.60 -23.15
N GLN A 385 -6.68 -0.07 -23.55
CA GLN A 385 -5.79 0.64 -22.63
C GLN A 385 -6.46 1.83 -21.92
N ASN A 386 -7.42 2.48 -22.59
CA ASN A 386 -8.10 3.67 -22.11
C ASN A 386 -9.61 3.49 -21.87
N MET A 387 -10.15 2.28 -22.06
CA MET A 387 -11.58 2.04 -21.95
C MET A 387 -11.88 0.88 -21.00
N ASN A 388 -12.63 1.17 -19.96
CA ASN A 388 -13.11 0.18 -19.01
C ASN A 388 -14.64 0.22 -18.93
N THR A 389 -15.25 -0.93 -18.75
CA THR A 389 -16.67 -1.03 -18.36
C THR A 389 -16.77 -1.73 -17.02
N SER A 390 -17.78 -1.36 -16.24
CA SER A 390 -17.99 -1.98 -14.93
C SER A 390 -19.45 -2.22 -14.64
N ILE A 391 -19.73 -3.34 -13.99
CA ILE A 391 -21.02 -3.66 -13.38
C ILE A 391 -20.80 -3.72 -11.88
N PHE A 392 -21.70 -3.11 -11.12
CA PHE A 392 -21.58 -3.09 -9.67
C PHE A 392 -22.90 -3.52 -9.00
N TYR A 393 -22.76 -4.08 -7.81
CA TYR A 393 -23.85 -4.36 -6.90
C TYR A 393 -23.47 -3.88 -5.50
N GLN A 394 -24.34 -3.15 -4.84
CA GLN A 394 -24.14 -2.67 -3.49
C GLN A 394 -25.36 -2.99 -2.61
N LYS A 395 -25.08 -3.35 -1.35
CA LYS A 395 -26.11 -3.56 -0.33
C LYS A 395 -25.71 -2.76 0.93
N CYS A 396 -26.69 -2.03 1.44
CA CYS A 396 -26.52 -1.19 2.61
C CYS A 396 -27.44 -1.63 3.74
N PHE A 397 -26.94 -1.57 4.98
CA PHE A 397 -27.69 -1.71 6.22
C PHE A 397 -27.37 -0.51 7.11
N TYR A 398 -28.39 0.17 7.62
CA TYR A 398 -28.25 1.40 8.39
C TYR A 398 -29.39 1.60 9.39
#